data_c6f408f75c2e18a1dbc8dd67fe125e68
#
_entry.id   c6f408f75c2e18a1dbc8dd67fe125e68
#
_cell.length_a   1.000
_cell.length_b   1.000
_cell.length_c   1.000
_cell.angle_alpha   90.00
_cell.angle_beta   90.00
_cell.angle_gamma   90.00
#
_symmetry.space_group_name_H-M   'P 1'
#
loop_
_entity.id
_entity.type
_entity.pdbx_description
1 polymer ?
#
loop_
_entity_poly.entity_id
_entity_poly.type
_entity_poly.pdbx_seq_one_letter_code
_entity_poly.pdbx_strand_id
1 'polypeptide(L)'
;MRRVWLLGVLFGLVSGCGDTRATPDLTLANLNFLHGIFCASESASCRLEDRTDLLEEWIREAGCPDVITLQEIFPPSVALLEEKSATICPFPYAVVQGDVLVGVDDETVLSRYPVVAKEQLRLFGNFRSVLHVMIDHPSGLIDIFSTHLASGADGGSESCMTAQCPAYCTEGGAQTRRDCQAIEMAEWIETRHQGPNPALIAGDFNARPESFTYRQFTERGWPDAYLVAGNPECDPTSGIGCTSGRGDEGLASLETPELGERSRIDFVFVVPAQPEASCLGVIEPMGDPDGDGTSTGLFADIANPFAEVCGEAPYPICWPSDHVGVQIDLQCG
;
A
#
# COMPACT_ATOMS: atom_id res chain seq x y z
N MET A 1 70.03 -24.07 -33.66
CA MET A 1 69.43 -23.84 -32.33
C MET A 1 68.27 -22.90 -32.51
N ARG A 2 67.06 -23.45 -32.54
CA ARG A 2 65.81 -22.64 -32.63
C ARG A 2 65.21 -22.53 -31.25
N ARG A 3 65.06 -21.31 -30.70
CA ARG A 3 64.35 -21.01 -29.43
C ARG A 3 62.89 -20.92 -29.76
N VAL A 4 62.07 -21.78 -29.09
CA VAL A 4 60.60 -21.71 -29.05
C VAL A 4 60.24 -20.86 -27.87
N TRP A 5 59.49 -19.79 -28.13
CA TRP A 5 58.82 -18.98 -27.09
C TRP A 5 57.44 -19.53 -26.86
N LEU A 6 57.19 -20.05 -25.67
CA LEU A 6 55.82 -20.36 -25.18
C LEU A 6 55.19 -19.07 -24.68
N LEU A 7 54.15 -18.60 -25.39
CA LEU A 7 53.21 -17.59 -24.84
C LEU A 7 52.24 -18.30 -23.90
N GLY A 8 52.40 -18.04 -22.61
CA GLY A 8 51.37 -18.38 -21.61
C GLY A 8 50.21 -17.43 -21.69
N VAL A 9 49.05 -17.92 -22.12
CA VAL A 9 47.79 -17.20 -22.05
C VAL A 9 47.25 -17.34 -20.60
N LEU A 10 47.34 -16.28 -19.80
CA LEU A 10 46.63 -16.20 -18.54
C LEU A 10 45.13 -16.00 -18.84
N PHE A 11 44.36 -17.03 -18.66
CA PHE A 11 42.90 -16.87 -18.50
C PHE A 11 42.63 -16.25 -17.14
N GLY A 12 42.36 -14.96 -17.11
CA GLY A 12 41.76 -14.29 -15.97
C GLY A 12 40.35 -14.83 -15.78
N LEU A 13 40.15 -15.63 -14.71
CA LEU A 13 38.81 -15.91 -14.19
C LEU A 13 38.27 -14.59 -13.69
N VAL A 14 37.45 -13.94 -14.49
CA VAL A 14 36.52 -12.92 -13.98
C VAL A 14 35.51 -13.68 -13.14
N SER A 15 35.73 -13.73 -11.84
CA SER A 15 34.66 -14.05 -10.88
C SER A 15 33.64 -12.95 -11.04
N GLY A 16 32.60 -13.17 -11.82
CA GLY A 16 31.40 -12.40 -11.75
C GLY A 16 30.86 -12.59 -10.32
N CYS A 17 30.92 -11.57 -9.48
CA CYS A 17 30.03 -11.45 -8.35
C CYS A 17 28.62 -11.43 -8.95
N GLY A 18 27.99 -12.59 -9.03
CA GLY A 18 26.55 -12.65 -9.21
C GLY A 18 25.97 -12.01 -7.95
N ASP A 19 25.32 -10.89 -8.12
CA ASP A 19 24.48 -10.28 -7.12
C ASP A 19 23.38 -11.29 -6.80
N THR A 20 23.60 -12.11 -5.77
CA THR A 20 22.54 -12.96 -5.22
C THR A 20 21.73 -12.06 -4.31
N ARG A 21 20.82 -11.28 -4.88
CA ARG A 21 19.77 -10.64 -4.07
C ARG A 21 19.07 -11.72 -3.26
N ALA A 22 18.90 -11.44 -2.00
CA ALA A 22 18.04 -12.24 -1.19
C ALA A 22 16.60 -12.04 -1.72
N THR A 23 15.91 -13.14 -1.99
CA THR A 23 14.48 -13.09 -2.32
C THR A 23 13.75 -12.59 -1.08
N PRO A 24 12.84 -11.61 -1.18
CA PRO A 24 12.06 -11.18 -0.03
C PRO A 24 11.25 -12.34 0.54
N ASP A 25 11.13 -12.38 1.86
CA ASP A 25 10.35 -13.42 2.54
C ASP A 25 8.85 -13.15 2.44
N LEU A 26 8.47 -11.87 2.35
CA LEU A 26 7.10 -11.40 2.16
C LEU A 26 7.10 -10.09 1.36
N THR A 27 6.21 -10.02 0.39
CA THR A 27 5.93 -8.80 -0.38
C THR A 27 4.51 -8.33 -0.15
N LEU A 28 4.31 -7.01 0.10
CA LEU A 28 3.00 -6.40 0.22
C LEU A 28 2.91 -5.16 -0.65
N ALA A 29 1.81 -5.03 -1.40
CA ALA A 29 1.44 -3.81 -2.10
C ALA A 29 0.18 -3.20 -1.50
N ASN A 30 0.11 -1.87 -1.45
CA ASN A 30 -1.06 -1.12 -1.00
C ASN A 30 -1.45 -0.09 -2.06
N LEU A 31 -2.74 0.02 -2.37
CA LEU A 31 -3.27 1.00 -3.31
C LEU A 31 -4.70 1.39 -2.96
N ASN A 32 -4.98 2.69 -2.86
CA ASN A 32 -6.35 3.20 -2.99
C ASN A 32 -6.75 3.08 -4.47
N PHE A 33 -7.81 2.29 -4.76
CA PHE A 33 -8.17 1.92 -6.14
C PHE A 33 -9.19 2.87 -6.80
N LEU A 34 -9.62 3.91 -6.12
CA LEU A 34 -10.66 4.83 -6.56
C LEU A 34 -12.02 4.14 -6.79
N HIS A 35 -12.98 4.38 -5.91
CA HIS A 35 -14.32 3.75 -5.96
C HIS A 35 -15.14 4.12 -7.22
N GLY A 36 -14.89 5.27 -7.84
CA GLY A 36 -15.61 5.72 -9.01
C GLY A 36 -17.06 6.16 -8.77
N ILE A 37 -17.48 6.39 -7.52
CA ILE A 37 -18.85 6.78 -7.16
C ILE A 37 -19.21 8.14 -7.77
N PHE A 38 -18.25 9.04 -7.92
CA PHE A 38 -18.46 10.38 -8.49
C PHE A 38 -18.28 10.45 -9.99
N CYS A 39 -18.07 9.31 -10.66
CA CYS A 39 -18.00 9.27 -12.11
C CYS A 39 -19.38 9.40 -12.72
N ALA A 40 -19.48 10.13 -13.83
CA ALA A 40 -20.72 10.23 -14.57
C ALA A 40 -21.25 8.83 -14.97
N SER A 41 -22.58 8.65 -14.93
CA SER A 41 -23.24 7.36 -15.19
C SER A 41 -22.88 6.72 -16.53
N GLU A 42 -22.45 7.54 -17.50
CA GLU A 42 -22.05 7.09 -18.84
C GLU A 42 -20.61 6.57 -18.90
N SER A 43 -19.83 6.77 -17.83
CA SER A 43 -18.43 6.34 -17.77
C SER A 43 -18.21 4.96 -17.14
N ALA A 44 -19.28 4.18 -17.00
CA ALA A 44 -19.22 2.82 -16.42
C ALA A 44 -18.32 2.74 -15.17
N SER A 45 -18.68 3.50 -14.14
CA SER A 45 -17.94 3.55 -12.88
C SER A 45 -16.45 3.93 -13.08
N CYS A 46 -16.20 5.01 -13.81
CA CYS A 46 -14.87 5.45 -14.20
C CYS A 46 -14.09 4.39 -14.98
N ARG A 47 -14.73 3.74 -15.94
CA ARG A 47 -14.11 2.70 -16.77
C ARG A 47 -13.45 1.62 -15.90
N LEU A 48 -14.22 1.08 -14.97
CA LEU A 48 -13.73 0.15 -13.96
C LEU A 48 -13.02 -1.08 -14.56
N GLU A 49 -13.52 -1.63 -15.68
CA GLU A 49 -12.90 -2.76 -16.37
C GLU A 49 -11.49 -2.41 -16.86
N ASP A 50 -11.34 -1.26 -17.56
CA ASP A 50 -10.03 -0.81 -18.05
C ASP A 50 -9.04 -0.55 -16.89
N ARG A 51 -9.52 0.04 -15.80
CA ARG A 51 -8.70 0.28 -14.62
C ARG A 51 -8.30 -1.02 -13.91
N THR A 52 -9.19 -2.00 -13.92
CA THR A 52 -8.86 -3.32 -13.36
C THR A 52 -7.84 -4.05 -14.23
N ASP A 53 -7.88 -3.88 -15.56
CA ASP A 53 -6.86 -4.42 -16.46
C ASP A 53 -5.49 -3.76 -16.21
N LEU A 54 -5.45 -2.45 -15.99
CA LEU A 54 -4.22 -1.74 -15.61
C LEU A 54 -3.70 -2.19 -14.23
N LEU A 55 -4.60 -2.37 -13.25
CA LEU A 55 -4.20 -2.91 -11.94
C LEU A 55 -3.60 -4.31 -12.08
N GLU A 56 -4.17 -5.16 -12.93
CA GLU A 56 -3.63 -6.48 -13.23
C GLU A 56 -2.22 -6.40 -13.83
N GLU A 57 -1.97 -5.46 -14.75
CA GLU A 57 -0.65 -5.20 -15.31
C GLU A 57 0.34 -4.73 -14.23
N TRP A 58 -0.06 -3.78 -13.40
CA TRP A 58 0.76 -3.29 -12.29
C TRP A 58 1.11 -4.38 -11.27
N ILE A 59 0.16 -5.26 -10.94
CA ILE A 59 0.43 -6.41 -10.06
C ILE A 59 1.50 -7.33 -10.66
N ARG A 60 1.46 -7.55 -11.97
CA ARG A 60 2.48 -8.37 -12.64
C ARG A 60 3.84 -7.68 -12.70
N GLU A 61 3.87 -6.38 -13.01
CA GLU A 61 5.09 -5.57 -13.03
C GLU A 61 5.74 -5.49 -11.65
N ALA A 62 4.94 -5.42 -10.61
CA ALA A 62 5.37 -5.48 -9.20
C ALA A 62 5.85 -6.88 -8.76
N GLY A 63 5.97 -7.85 -9.68
CA GLY A 63 6.44 -9.19 -9.36
C GLY A 63 5.42 -10.08 -8.66
N CYS A 64 4.13 -9.78 -8.71
CA CYS A 64 3.07 -10.51 -8.02
C CYS A 64 3.23 -10.51 -6.50
N PRO A 65 2.99 -9.40 -5.81
CA PRO A 65 3.10 -9.30 -4.36
C PRO A 65 2.31 -10.40 -3.64
N ASP A 66 2.84 -10.89 -2.52
CA ASP A 66 2.20 -11.95 -1.75
C ASP A 66 0.87 -11.52 -1.12
N VAL A 67 0.78 -10.22 -0.76
CA VAL A 67 -0.40 -9.57 -0.21
C VAL A 67 -0.64 -8.25 -0.92
N ILE A 68 -1.89 -7.95 -1.25
CA ILE A 68 -2.29 -6.67 -1.81
C ILE A 68 -3.44 -6.11 -0.98
N THR A 69 -3.28 -4.92 -0.44
CA THR A 69 -4.34 -4.19 0.28
C THR A 69 -4.90 -3.09 -0.62
N LEU A 70 -6.22 -3.08 -0.77
CA LEU A 70 -6.92 -2.15 -1.64
C LEU A 70 -7.96 -1.38 -0.83
N GLN A 71 -8.06 -0.09 -1.06
CA GLN A 71 -9.08 0.80 -0.49
C GLN A 71 -10.04 1.27 -1.59
N GLU A 72 -11.16 1.80 -1.20
CA GLU A 72 -12.23 2.26 -2.10
C GLU A 72 -12.82 1.16 -2.98
N ILE A 73 -12.85 -0.06 -2.49
CA ILE A 73 -13.42 -1.20 -3.18
C ILE A 73 -14.91 -1.32 -2.86
N PHE A 74 -15.74 -1.35 -3.88
CA PHE A 74 -17.18 -1.54 -3.73
C PHE A 74 -17.67 -2.74 -4.58
N PRO A 75 -18.90 -3.24 -4.42
CA PRO A 75 -19.30 -4.55 -4.95
C PRO A 75 -18.97 -4.86 -6.41
N PRO A 76 -19.11 -3.94 -7.39
CA PRO A 76 -18.67 -4.21 -8.75
C PRO A 76 -17.16 -4.47 -8.90
N SER A 77 -16.32 -3.75 -8.14
CA SER A 77 -14.87 -3.93 -8.15
C SER A 77 -14.49 -5.28 -7.55
N VAL A 78 -15.16 -5.70 -6.47
CA VAL A 78 -14.94 -7.02 -5.85
C VAL A 78 -15.20 -8.13 -6.85
N ALA A 79 -16.31 -8.07 -7.58
CA ALA A 79 -16.67 -9.12 -8.56
C ALA A 79 -15.59 -9.27 -9.65
N LEU A 80 -15.04 -8.16 -10.14
CA LEU A 80 -13.94 -8.18 -11.11
C LEU A 80 -12.64 -8.71 -10.51
N LEU A 81 -12.32 -8.32 -9.28
CA LEU A 81 -11.13 -8.84 -8.57
C LEU A 81 -11.25 -10.33 -8.31
N GLU A 82 -12.42 -10.84 -7.90
CA GLU A 82 -12.66 -12.27 -7.72
C GLU A 82 -12.51 -13.05 -9.03
N GLU A 83 -13.03 -12.51 -10.14
CA GLU A 83 -12.87 -13.11 -11.47
C GLU A 83 -11.41 -13.20 -11.88
N LYS A 84 -10.65 -12.13 -11.71
CA LYS A 84 -9.26 -12.02 -12.15
C LYS A 84 -8.26 -12.66 -11.17
N SER A 85 -8.57 -12.72 -9.89
CA SER A 85 -7.65 -13.19 -8.82
C SER A 85 -7.03 -14.57 -9.06
N ALA A 86 -7.72 -15.42 -9.80
CA ALA A 86 -7.24 -16.75 -10.12
C ALA A 86 -6.17 -16.79 -11.22
N THR A 87 -6.01 -15.71 -12.01
CA THR A 87 -5.20 -15.70 -13.24
C THR A 87 -4.23 -14.53 -13.36
N ILE A 88 -4.31 -13.55 -12.48
CA ILE A 88 -3.41 -12.39 -12.49
C ILE A 88 -1.94 -12.85 -12.38
N CYS A 89 -1.68 -13.76 -11.44
CA CYS A 89 -0.34 -14.24 -11.12
C CYS A 89 -0.22 -15.75 -11.31
N PRO A 90 0.99 -16.34 -11.24
CA PRO A 90 1.17 -17.80 -11.32
C PRO A 90 0.50 -18.59 -10.20
N PHE A 91 -0.09 -17.92 -9.22
CA PHE A 91 -0.86 -18.46 -8.11
C PHE A 91 -2.16 -17.67 -7.93
N PRO A 92 -3.22 -18.30 -7.42
CA PRO A 92 -4.46 -17.59 -7.14
C PRO A 92 -4.34 -16.74 -5.88
N TYR A 93 -5.04 -15.61 -5.84
CA TYR A 93 -5.26 -14.86 -4.61
C TYR A 93 -6.60 -15.24 -3.97
N ALA A 94 -6.62 -15.36 -2.66
CA ALA A 94 -7.85 -15.29 -1.88
C ALA A 94 -8.27 -13.82 -1.77
N VAL A 95 -9.50 -13.50 -2.13
CA VAL A 95 -10.07 -12.15 -2.01
C VAL A 95 -10.86 -12.07 -0.71
N VAL A 96 -10.49 -11.13 0.16
CA VAL A 96 -11.13 -10.91 1.46
C VAL A 96 -11.61 -9.47 1.53
N GLN A 97 -12.90 -9.28 1.47
CA GLN A 97 -13.52 -7.96 1.59
C GLN A 97 -13.97 -7.72 3.03
N GLY A 98 -13.92 -6.46 3.48
CA GLY A 98 -14.59 -5.99 4.68
C GLY A 98 -16.10 -6.19 4.63
N ASP A 99 -16.79 -5.98 5.76
CA ASP A 99 -18.26 -6.06 5.81
C ASP A 99 -18.83 -4.75 5.27
N VAL A 100 -19.24 -4.78 4.01
CA VAL A 100 -19.73 -3.60 3.28
C VAL A 100 -20.89 -2.95 4.02
N LEU A 101 -20.74 -1.70 4.39
CA LEU A 101 -21.87 -0.82 4.71
C LEU A 101 -22.58 -0.48 3.41
N VAL A 102 -23.90 -0.67 3.37
CA VAL A 102 -24.71 -0.40 2.17
C VAL A 102 -24.39 0.99 1.61
N GLY A 103 -23.78 1.04 0.43
CA GLY A 103 -23.48 2.29 -0.30
C GLY A 103 -22.15 2.96 0.04
N VAL A 104 -21.26 2.31 0.79
CA VAL A 104 -19.92 2.80 1.12
C VAL A 104 -18.87 1.81 0.59
N ASP A 105 -17.75 2.34 0.14
CA ASP A 105 -16.54 1.60 -0.18
C ASP A 105 -15.94 0.96 1.09
N ASP A 106 -15.24 -0.14 0.88
CA ASP A 106 -14.58 -0.86 1.97
C ASP A 106 -13.17 -1.30 1.56
N GLU A 107 -12.42 -1.80 2.53
CA GLU A 107 -11.10 -2.37 2.33
C GLU A 107 -11.22 -3.79 1.79
N THR A 108 -10.30 -4.15 0.90
CA THR A 108 -10.15 -5.51 0.38
C THR A 108 -8.70 -5.95 0.49
N VAL A 109 -8.48 -7.18 0.89
CA VAL A 109 -7.15 -7.81 0.92
C VAL A 109 -7.14 -8.99 -0.04
N LEU A 110 -6.16 -9.00 -0.95
CA LEU A 110 -5.83 -10.17 -1.75
C LEU A 110 -4.62 -10.85 -1.10
N SER A 111 -4.70 -12.16 -0.88
CA SER A 111 -3.60 -12.92 -0.28
C SER A 111 -3.30 -14.17 -1.07
N ARG A 112 -2.03 -14.38 -1.38
CA ARG A 112 -1.49 -15.65 -1.89
C ARG A 112 -1.58 -16.77 -0.87
N TYR A 113 -1.50 -16.42 0.42
CA TYR A 113 -1.50 -17.37 1.52
C TYR A 113 -2.91 -17.62 2.06
N PRO A 114 -3.16 -18.77 2.67
CA PRO A 114 -4.46 -19.04 3.29
C PRO A 114 -4.81 -18.00 4.35
N VAL A 115 -6.05 -17.55 4.32
CA VAL A 115 -6.60 -16.64 5.34
C VAL A 115 -7.21 -17.47 6.46
N VAL A 116 -6.75 -17.28 7.68
CA VAL A 116 -7.17 -18.05 8.86
C VAL A 116 -8.10 -17.28 9.79
N ALA A 117 -8.09 -15.95 9.72
CA ALA A 117 -9.02 -15.10 10.46
C ALA A 117 -9.30 -13.78 9.71
N LYS A 118 -10.50 -13.25 9.95
CA LYS A 118 -10.94 -11.93 9.48
C LYS A 118 -11.71 -11.24 10.60
N GLU A 119 -11.38 -10.01 10.90
CA GLU A 119 -12.13 -9.12 11.78
C GLU A 119 -12.20 -7.72 11.17
N GLN A 120 -13.15 -6.90 11.60
CA GLN A 120 -13.27 -5.51 11.17
C GLN A 120 -13.66 -4.62 12.33
N LEU A 121 -12.98 -3.48 12.46
CA LEU A 121 -13.32 -2.39 13.35
C LEU A 121 -13.95 -1.26 12.54
N ARG A 122 -15.14 -0.81 12.95
CA ARG A 122 -15.69 0.47 12.45
C ARG A 122 -15.14 1.60 13.27
N LEU A 123 -14.56 2.58 12.58
CA LEU A 123 -13.97 3.76 13.18
C LEU A 123 -15.03 4.82 13.47
N PHE A 124 -14.70 5.73 14.35
CA PHE A 124 -15.56 6.86 14.71
C PHE A 124 -16.06 7.62 13.46
N GLY A 125 -17.37 7.90 13.43
CA GLY A 125 -18.05 8.52 12.29
C GLY A 125 -18.71 7.52 11.33
N ASN A 126 -18.53 6.21 11.52
CA ASN A 126 -19.21 5.08 10.85
C ASN A 126 -19.03 4.94 9.32
N PHE A 127 -18.15 5.72 8.70
CA PHE A 127 -17.91 5.63 7.25
C PHE A 127 -16.57 5.01 6.92
N ARG A 128 -15.76 4.69 7.92
CA ARG A 128 -14.40 4.16 7.76
C ARG A 128 -14.18 2.99 8.69
N SER A 129 -13.30 2.11 8.27
CA SER A 129 -13.03 0.88 9.00
C SER A 129 -11.56 0.50 8.97
N VAL A 130 -11.21 -0.50 9.74
CA VAL A 130 -9.96 -1.25 9.64
C VAL A 130 -10.32 -2.71 9.41
N LEU A 131 -9.89 -3.27 8.32
CA LEU A 131 -9.99 -4.70 8.03
C LEU A 131 -8.72 -5.40 8.55
N HIS A 132 -8.88 -6.32 9.48
CA HIS A 132 -7.84 -7.22 9.95
C HIS A 132 -7.97 -8.57 9.27
N VAL A 133 -6.90 -9.02 8.66
CA VAL A 133 -6.78 -10.34 8.04
C VAL A 133 -5.54 -11.02 8.58
N MET A 134 -5.68 -12.24 9.09
CA MET A 134 -4.54 -13.06 9.51
C MET A 134 -4.27 -14.11 8.44
N ILE A 135 -3.04 -14.17 7.96
CA ILE A 135 -2.59 -15.11 6.92
C ILE A 135 -1.67 -16.18 7.50
N ASP A 136 -1.74 -17.41 6.92
CA ASP A 136 -0.85 -18.52 7.26
C ASP A 136 0.36 -18.53 6.32
N HIS A 137 1.36 -17.71 6.66
CA HIS A 137 2.61 -17.62 5.94
C HIS A 137 3.55 -18.79 6.35
N PRO A 138 4.43 -19.28 5.47
CA PRO A 138 5.37 -20.38 5.80
C PRO A 138 6.24 -20.14 7.04
N SER A 139 6.53 -18.87 7.36
CA SER A 139 7.29 -18.48 8.55
C SER A 139 6.41 -18.30 9.81
N GLY A 140 5.10 -18.43 9.71
CA GLY A 140 4.14 -18.28 10.80
C GLY A 140 2.99 -17.32 10.46
N LEU A 141 2.07 -17.13 11.40
CA LEU A 141 0.92 -16.25 11.21
C LEU A 141 1.35 -14.80 11.13
N ILE A 142 0.79 -14.06 10.19
CA ILE A 142 1.05 -12.62 10.00
C ILE A 142 -0.29 -11.88 10.02
N ASP A 143 -0.34 -10.81 10.82
CA ASP A 143 -1.49 -9.92 10.88
C ASP A 143 -1.35 -8.81 9.84
N ILE A 144 -2.37 -8.63 9.01
CA ILE A 144 -2.48 -7.56 8.02
C ILE A 144 -3.66 -6.67 8.41
N PHE A 145 -3.41 -5.37 8.57
CA PHE A 145 -4.42 -4.36 8.83
C PHE A 145 -4.52 -3.43 7.64
N SER A 146 -5.67 -3.40 6.98
CA SER A 146 -5.95 -2.48 5.88
C SER A 146 -6.94 -1.42 6.33
N THR A 147 -6.72 -0.16 5.96
CA THR A 147 -7.58 0.96 6.36
C THR A 147 -7.69 2.03 5.28
N HIS A 148 -8.80 2.78 5.35
CA HIS A 148 -8.96 4.05 4.67
C HIS A 148 -9.53 5.06 5.68
N LEU A 149 -8.73 6.00 6.15
CA LEU A 149 -9.18 7.01 7.11
C LEU A 149 -9.97 8.12 6.41
N ALA A 150 -10.82 8.82 7.16
CA ALA A 150 -11.67 9.85 6.59
C ALA A 150 -10.90 10.96 5.88
N SER A 151 -11.27 11.23 4.63
CA SER A 151 -10.77 12.33 3.80
C SER A 151 -11.28 13.70 4.29
N GLY A 152 -10.82 14.76 3.66
CA GLY A 152 -11.41 16.09 3.86
C GLY A 152 -12.89 16.14 3.45
N ALA A 153 -13.25 15.45 2.37
CA ALA A 153 -14.62 15.36 1.87
C ALA A 153 -15.57 14.62 2.84
N ASP A 154 -15.06 13.61 3.56
CA ASP A 154 -15.80 12.86 4.58
C ASP A 154 -15.85 13.54 5.95
N GLY A 155 -15.38 14.77 6.03
CA GLY A 155 -15.26 15.48 7.30
C GLY A 155 -14.12 14.99 8.19
N GLY A 156 -13.11 14.33 7.64
CA GLY A 156 -11.92 13.90 8.39
C GLY A 156 -11.16 15.04 9.03
N SER A 157 -11.20 16.23 8.42
CA SER A 157 -10.64 17.47 8.96
C SER A 157 -11.58 18.21 9.90
N GLU A 158 -12.82 17.71 10.13
CA GLU A 158 -13.77 18.32 11.05
C GLU A 158 -13.22 18.26 12.47
N SER A 159 -13.29 19.40 13.18
CA SER A 159 -12.80 19.47 14.55
C SER A 159 -13.54 18.49 15.47
N CYS A 160 -12.85 17.92 16.44
CA CYS A 160 -13.45 17.02 17.43
C CYS A 160 -14.61 17.67 18.20
N MET A 161 -14.59 18.99 18.36
CA MET A 161 -15.69 19.72 19.00
C MET A 161 -16.96 19.67 18.13
N THR A 162 -16.84 19.84 16.82
CA THR A 162 -17.97 19.82 15.86
C THR A 162 -18.40 18.37 15.58
N ALA A 163 -17.45 17.49 15.34
CA ALA A 163 -17.68 16.06 15.10
C ALA A 163 -18.19 15.32 16.35
N GLN A 164 -18.11 15.95 17.53
CA GLN A 164 -18.46 15.33 18.82
C GLN A 164 -17.63 14.06 19.10
N CYS A 165 -16.31 14.16 18.94
CA CYS A 165 -15.41 13.04 19.23
C CYS A 165 -15.63 12.53 20.67
N PRO A 166 -15.55 11.22 20.88
CA PRO A 166 -15.55 10.63 22.20
C PRO A 166 -14.47 11.20 23.13
N ALA A 167 -14.71 11.14 24.43
CA ALA A 167 -13.79 11.72 25.42
C ALA A 167 -12.38 11.12 25.34
N TYR A 168 -12.25 9.81 25.11
CA TYR A 168 -10.95 9.15 25.00
C TYR A 168 -10.12 9.68 23.81
N CYS A 169 -10.75 10.07 22.72
CA CYS A 169 -10.03 10.70 21.60
C CYS A 169 -9.48 12.07 21.97
N THR A 170 -10.30 12.92 22.61
CA THR A 170 -9.89 14.27 23.01
C THR A 170 -8.85 14.25 24.14
N GLU A 171 -8.98 13.32 25.08
CA GLU A 171 -8.00 13.05 26.13
C GLU A 171 -6.68 12.51 25.54
N GLY A 172 -6.76 11.73 24.46
CA GLY A 172 -5.62 11.27 23.67
C GLY A 172 -5.00 12.35 22.78
N GLY A 173 -5.55 13.56 22.75
CA GLY A 173 -5.01 14.71 22.03
C GLY A 173 -5.56 14.90 20.61
N ALA A 174 -6.55 14.12 20.16
CA ALA A 174 -7.17 14.28 18.85
C ALA A 174 -7.79 15.68 18.69
N GLN A 175 -7.51 16.32 17.58
CA GLN A 175 -8.07 17.61 17.22
C GLN A 175 -9.19 17.47 16.16
N THR A 176 -9.12 16.41 15.37
CA THR A 176 -10.02 16.15 14.25
C THR A 176 -10.64 14.75 14.33
N ARG A 177 -11.68 14.52 13.53
CA ARG A 177 -12.29 13.18 13.38
C ARG A 177 -11.27 12.14 12.96
N ARG A 178 -10.40 12.45 12.00
CA ARG A 178 -9.36 11.55 11.52
C ARG A 178 -8.34 11.23 12.61
N ASP A 179 -7.98 12.21 13.43
CA ASP A 179 -7.09 11.95 14.57
C ASP A 179 -7.71 10.97 15.56
N CYS A 180 -9.02 11.08 15.80
CA CYS A 180 -9.77 10.13 16.63
C CYS A 180 -9.74 8.72 16.00
N GLN A 181 -9.99 8.61 14.70
CA GLN A 181 -9.90 7.33 13.99
C GLN A 181 -8.51 6.69 14.10
N ALA A 182 -7.46 7.49 14.02
CA ALA A 182 -6.09 7.00 14.17
C ALA A 182 -5.81 6.46 15.58
N ILE A 183 -6.32 7.12 16.63
CA ILE A 183 -6.24 6.62 18.01
C ILE A 183 -6.96 5.27 18.12
N GLU A 184 -8.23 5.21 17.70
CA GLU A 184 -9.04 3.97 17.77
C GLU A 184 -8.37 2.80 17.05
N MET A 185 -7.86 3.06 15.84
CA MET A 185 -7.17 2.07 15.05
C MET A 185 -5.91 1.56 15.76
N ALA A 186 -5.06 2.46 16.22
CA ALA A 186 -3.81 2.08 16.86
C ALA A 186 -4.04 1.28 18.14
N GLU A 187 -4.98 1.70 19.01
CA GLU A 187 -5.36 0.97 20.22
C GLU A 187 -5.95 -0.41 19.88
N TRP A 188 -6.77 -0.49 18.86
CA TRP A 188 -7.35 -1.76 18.43
C TRP A 188 -6.27 -2.73 17.94
N ILE A 189 -5.32 -2.27 17.12
CA ILE A 189 -4.20 -3.06 16.64
C ILE A 189 -3.39 -3.61 17.82
N GLU A 190 -3.05 -2.78 18.82
CA GLU A 190 -2.34 -3.23 20.03
C GLU A 190 -3.08 -4.34 20.78
N THR A 191 -4.42 -4.36 20.75
CA THR A 191 -5.20 -5.41 21.40
C THR A 191 -5.32 -6.69 20.56
N ARG A 192 -5.22 -6.58 19.24
CA ARG A 192 -5.35 -7.72 18.31
C ARG A 192 -4.02 -8.38 18.01
N HIS A 193 -3.01 -7.56 17.80
CA HIS A 193 -1.65 -8.04 17.56
C HIS A 193 -0.97 -8.39 18.89
N GLN A 194 -1.16 -9.62 19.35
CA GLN A 194 -0.52 -10.17 20.55
C GLN A 194 0.40 -11.35 20.23
N GLY A 195 0.57 -11.64 18.95
CA GLY A 195 1.39 -12.74 18.46
C GLY A 195 2.87 -12.43 18.46
N PRO A 196 3.70 -13.47 18.34
CA PRO A 196 5.15 -13.33 18.26
C PRO A 196 5.62 -12.78 16.89
N ASN A 197 4.76 -12.77 15.88
CA ASN A 197 5.11 -12.34 14.54
C ASN A 197 4.86 -10.83 14.37
N PRO A 198 5.46 -10.17 13.38
CA PRO A 198 5.15 -8.79 13.07
C PRO A 198 3.73 -8.65 12.51
N ALA A 199 3.20 -7.44 12.53
CA ALA A 199 2.02 -7.09 11.79
C ALA A 199 2.33 -5.97 10.79
N LEU A 200 1.53 -5.91 9.72
CA LEU A 200 1.62 -4.89 8.69
C LEU A 200 0.35 -4.05 8.70
N ILE A 201 0.51 -2.75 8.69
CA ILE A 201 -0.58 -1.79 8.61
C ILE A 201 -0.43 -1.05 7.30
N ALA A 202 -1.41 -1.16 6.41
CA ALA A 202 -1.37 -0.55 5.09
C ALA A 202 -2.67 0.20 4.80
N GLY A 203 -2.60 1.29 4.05
CA GLY A 203 -3.81 2.00 3.66
C GLY A 203 -3.60 3.42 3.20
N ASP A 204 -4.72 4.05 2.84
CA ASP A 204 -4.84 5.48 2.68
C ASP A 204 -5.22 6.11 4.02
N PHE A 205 -4.28 6.83 4.60
CA PHE A 205 -4.48 7.50 5.89
C PHE A 205 -5.09 8.89 5.74
N ASN A 206 -5.20 9.40 4.51
CA ASN A 206 -5.66 10.76 4.23
C ASN A 206 -4.96 11.84 5.08
N ALA A 207 -3.75 11.56 5.51
CA ALA A 207 -2.95 12.34 6.44
C ALA A 207 -1.51 12.43 5.94
N ARG A 208 -0.88 13.59 6.10
CA ARG A 208 0.51 13.78 5.70
C ARG A 208 1.48 13.26 6.75
N PRO A 209 2.72 12.97 6.37
CA PRO A 209 3.80 12.74 7.32
C PRO A 209 3.86 13.86 8.38
N GLU A 210 4.30 13.51 9.60
CA GLU A 210 4.36 14.42 10.75
C GLU A 210 3.02 14.94 11.28
N SER A 211 1.88 14.64 10.64
CA SER A 211 0.56 14.94 11.21
C SER A 211 0.33 14.20 12.53
N PHE A 212 -0.65 14.62 13.32
CA PHE A 212 -1.05 13.89 14.51
C PHE A 212 -1.45 12.44 14.17
N THR A 213 -2.24 12.25 13.12
CA THR A 213 -2.66 10.94 12.61
C THR A 213 -1.45 10.03 12.33
N TYR A 214 -0.46 10.48 11.57
CA TYR A 214 0.76 9.73 11.24
C TYR A 214 1.56 9.38 12.51
N ARG A 215 1.71 10.35 13.44
CA ARG A 215 2.46 10.12 14.70
C ARG A 215 1.82 9.08 15.60
N GLN A 216 0.51 8.82 15.49
CA GLN A 216 -0.12 7.75 16.28
C GLN A 216 0.52 6.38 16.04
N PHE A 217 1.15 6.17 14.90
CA PHE A 217 1.85 4.94 14.54
C PHE A 217 3.34 5.04 14.84
N THR A 218 4.01 6.07 14.39
CA THR A 218 5.47 6.20 14.55
C THR A 218 5.91 6.40 16.00
N GLU A 219 5.14 7.10 16.84
CA GLU A 219 5.43 7.28 18.27
C GLU A 219 5.23 6.00 19.09
N ARG A 220 4.50 5.00 18.54
CA ARG A 220 4.44 3.64 19.09
C ARG A 220 5.64 2.76 18.70
N GLY A 221 6.57 3.32 17.95
CA GLY A 221 7.73 2.58 17.44
C GLY A 221 7.37 1.69 16.22
N TRP A 222 6.31 2.01 15.50
CA TRP A 222 5.93 1.34 14.26
C TRP A 222 6.52 2.12 13.08
N PRO A 223 7.64 1.66 12.51
CA PRO A 223 8.33 2.40 11.46
C PRO A 223 7.50 2.44 10.16
N ASP A 224 7.60 3.56 9.47
CA ASP A 224 7.16 3.72 8.10
C ASP A 224 8.13 2.98 7.17
N ALA A 225 7.68 1.88 6.59
CA ALA A 225 8.50 0.98 5.79
C ALA A 225 9.13 1.68 4.58
N TYR A 226 8.40 2.59 3.95
CA TYR A 226 8.88 3.33 2.78
C TYR A 226 10.12 4.19 3.12
N LEU A 227 10.08 4.93 4.23
CA LEU A 227 11.20 5.78 4.64
C LEU A 227 12.36 4.97 5.21
N VAL A 228 12.09 3.88 5.94
CA VAL A 228 13.13 3.00 6.50
C VAL A 228 13.93 2.34 5.40
N ALA A 229 13.32 2.01 4.27
CA ALA A 229 13.99 1.49 3.09
C ALA A 229 14.93 2.50 2.41
N GLY A 230 14.95 3.76 2.87
CA GLY A 230 15.81 4.81 2.34
C GLY A 230 15.19 5.65 1.23
N ASN A 231 13.91 5.48 0.95
CA ASN A 231 13.20 6.29 -0.04
C ASN A 231 13.05 7.75 0.42
N PRO A 232 13.03 8.70 -0.53
CA PRO A 232 12.82 10.10 -0.19
C PRO A 232 11.37 10.36 0.23
N GLU A 233 11.17 11.34 1.11
CA GLU A 233 9.82 11.87 1.35
C GLU A 233 9.27 12.55 0.10
N CYS A 234 7.93 12.58 -0.04
CA CYS A 234 7.25 13.24 -1.15
C CYS A 234 7.72 14.70 -1.34
N ASP A 235 8.21 15.00 -2.53
CA ASP A 235 8.43 16.37 -2.97
C ASP A 235 7.17 16.89 -3.70
N PRO A 236 6.36 17.75 -3.09
CA PRO A 236 5.13 18.25 -3.70
C PRO A 236 5.37 19.06 -4.98
N THR A 237 6.60 19.50 -5.24
CA THR A 237 6.93 20.26 -6.45
C THR A 237 7.14 19.33 -7.65
N SER A 238 7.95 18.28 -7.47
CA SER A 238 8.26 17.33 -8.54
C SER A 238 7.26 16.16 -8.61
N GLY A 239 6.63 15.81 -7.50
CA GLY A 239 5.77 14.62 -7.37
C GLY A 239 6.53 13.34 -7.02
N ILE A 240 7.86 13.39 -6.98
CA ILE A 240 8.67 12.21 -6.62
C ILE A 240 8.35 11.78 -5.19
N GLY A 241 8.11 10.50 -5.00
CA GLY A 241 7.79 9.92 -3.68
C GLY A 241 6.37 10.22 -3.20
N CYS A 242 5.53 10.89 -3.99
CA CYS A 242 4.15 11.19 -3.63
C CYS A 242 3.22 10.05 -4.03
N THR A 243 2.18 9.80 -3.25
CA THR A 243 1.17 8.77 -3.52
C THR A 243 -0.18 9.35 -3.93
N SER A 244 -0.42 10.63 -3.69
CA SER A 244 -1.63 11.36 -4.08
C SER A 244 -1.25 12.70 -4.71
N GLY A 245 -2.06 13.19 -5.67
CA GLY A 245 -1.75 14.45 -6.35
C GLY A 245 -2.48 14.63 -7.66
N ARG A 246 -3.39 13.73 -8.03
CA ARG A 246 -4.35 13.95 -9.11
C ARG A 246 -5.59 14.62 -8.53
N GLY A 247 -6.30 15.39 -9.36
CA GLY A 247 -7.50 16.10 -8.89
C GLY A 247 -8.65 15.12 -8.61
N ASP A 248 -9.58 15.53 -7.74
CA ASP A 248 -10.76 14.73 -7.34
C ASP A 248 -11.85 14.68 -8.42
N GLU A 249 -11.51 14.84 -9.69
CA GLU A 249 -12.49 14.95 -10.77
C GLU A 249 -12.83 13.60 -11.44
N GLY A 250 -12.62 12.51 -10.71
CA GLY A 250 -12.99 11.16 -11.17
C GLY A 250 -12.23 10.79 -12.45
N LEU A 251 -12.97 10.47 -13.54
CA LEU A 251 -12.36 10.04 -14.80
C LEU A 251 -11.37 11.06 -15.37
N ALA A 252 -11.66 12.34 -15.26
CA ALA A 252 -10.78 13.39 -15.77
C ALA A 252 -9.39 13.36 -15.13
N SER A 253 -9.29 13.01 -13.85
CA SER A 253 -8.02 12.89 -13.14
C SER A 253 -7.16 11.71 -13.62
N LEU A 254 -7.76 10.72 -14.25
CA LEU A 254 -7.08 9.54 -14.81
C LEU A 254 -6.66 9.72 -16.27
N GLU A 255 -7.34 10.60 -16.99
CA GLU A 255 -7.10 10.88 -18.42
C GLU A 255 -6.20 12.10 -18.62
N THR A 256 -6.41 13.15 -17.84
CA THR A 256 -5.63 14.39 -17.91
C THR A 256 -5.01 14.69 -16.56
N PRO A 257 -3.73 15.00 -16.49
CA PRO A 257 -3.10 15.34 -15.24
C PRO A 257 -3.43 16.77 -14.83
N GLU A 258 -4.66 17.05 -14.42
CA GLU A 258 -4.90 18.20 -13.56
C GLU A 258 -4.34 17.83 -12.18
N LEU A 259 -3.16 18.37 -11.92
CA LEU A 259 -2.42 18.06 -10.72
C LEU A 259 -3.00 18.86 -9.55
N GLY A 260 -3.53 18.16 -8.58
CA GLY A 260 -3.87 18.67 -7.27
C GLY A 260 -2.64 18.88 -6.38
N GLU A 261 -2.85 19.04 -5.10
CA GLU A 261 -1.77 19.15 -4.12
C GLU A 261 -1.15 17.77 -3.88
N ARG A 262 0.08 17.59 -4.33
CA ARG A 262 0.81 16.32 -4.22
C ARG A 262 1.22 16.06 -2.79
N SER A 263 1.02 14.84 -2.32
CA SER A 263 1.40 14.40 -0.98
C SER A 263 1.56 12.88 -0.91
N ARG A 264 2.27 12.41 0.10
CA ARG A 264 2.27 11.01 0.48
C ARG A 264 1.27 10.84 1.61
N ILE A 265 0.20 10.09 1.37
CA ILE A 265 -0.89 9.82 2.31
C ILE A 265 -1.20 8.34 2.43
N ASP A 266 -0.62 7.53 1.55
CA ASP A 266 -0.66 6.08 1.59
C ASP A 266 0.60 5.58 2.28
N PHE A 267 0.43 4.76 3.30
CA PHE A 267 1.52 4.29 4.14
C PHE A 267 1.47 2.79 4.35
N VAL A 268 2.64 2.22 4.62
CA VAL A 268 2.79 0.91 5.21
C VAL A 268 3.66 1.02 6.46
N PHE A 269 3.09 0.67 7.62
CA PHE A 269 3.82 0.60 8.88
C PHE A 269 4.05 -0.85 9.27
N VAL A 270 5.21 -1.11 9.86
CA VAL A 270 5.55 -2.42 10.42
C VAL A 270 5.39 -2.37 11.93
N VAL A 271 4.50 -3.21 12.47
CA VAL A 271 4.42 -3.43 13.91
C VAL A 271 5.46 -4.50 14.27
N PRO A 272 6.50 -4.16 15.06
CA PRO A 272 7.57 -5.11 15.35
C PRO A 272 7.04 -6.33 16.10
N ALA A 273 7.61 -7.48 15.80
CA ALA A 273 7.36 -8.70 16.56
C ALA A 273 7.87 -8.60 18.00
N GLN A 274 7.35 -9.44 18.87
CA GLN A 274 7.86 -9.58 20.22
C GLN A 274 9.28 -10.19 20.20
N PRO A 275 10.22 -9.73 21.05
CA PRO A 275 11.66 -10.02 20.94
C PRO A 275 12.08 -11.50 21.01
N GLU A 276 11.18 -12.43 21.34
CA GLU A 276 11.50 -13.84 21.59
C GLU A 276 11.01 -14.80 20.49
N ALA A 277 10.48 -14.28 19.40
CA ALA A 277 9.83 -15.12 18.41
C ALA A 277 10.62 -15.22 17.10
N SER A 278 10.65 -16.40 16.56
CA SER A 278 10.99 -16.87 15.19
C SER A 278 11.69 -15.90 14.20
N CYS A 279 12.16 -16.36 13.08
CA CYS A 279 12.85 -15.56 12.05
C CYS A 279 12.11 -14.29 11.57
N LEU A 280 10.80 -14.17 11.82
CA LEU A 280 10.04 -12.94 11.60
C LEU A 280 10.25 -11.87 12.72
N GLY A 281 11.15 -12.08 13.66
CA GLY A 281 11.39 -11.15 14.79
C GLY A 281 11.98 -9.81 14.41
N VAL A 282 12.69 -9.74 13.30
CA VAL A 282 13.21 -8.50 12.73
C VAL A 282 12.84 -8.49 11.26
N ILE A 283 11.81 -7.75 10.91
CA ILE A 283 11.49 -7.45 9.51
C ILE A 283 12.10 -6.10 9.18
N GLU A 284 13.07 -6.10 8.30
CA GLU A 284 13.63 -4.88 7.74
C GLU A 284 13.08 -4.70 6.34
N PRO A 285 12.46 -3.54 6.04
CA PRO A 285 12.11 -3.20 4.69
C PRO A 285 13.38 -3.15 3.83
N MET A 286 13.34 -3.84 2.69
CA MET A 286 14.44 -3.84 1.76
C MET A 286 14.45 -2.52 0.99
N GLY A 287 15.57 -1.81 1.01
CA GLY A 287 15.77 -0.68 0.11
C GLY A 287 16.08 -1.16 -1.32
N ASP A 288 15.96 -0.27 -2.28
CA ASP A 288 16.44 -0.48 -3.64
C ASP A 288 17.82 0.19 -3.83
N PRO A 289 18.91 -0.47 -3.45
CA PRO A 289 20.24 0.12 -3.47
C PRO A 289 20.80 0.33 -4.89
N ASP A 290 20.18 -0.24 -5.92
CA ASP A 290 20.66 -0.21 -7.30
C ASP A 290 19.62 0.29 -8.32
N GLY A 291 18.39 0.57 -7.90
CA GLY A 291 17.35 1.18 -8.73
C GLY A 291 16.82 0.25 -9.82
N ASP A 292 16.80 -1.07 -9.59
CA ASP A 292 16.28 -2.04 -10.54
C ASP A 292 14.84 -2.49 -10.30
N GLY A 293 14.15 -1.83 -9.35
CA GLY A 293 12.71 -1.98 -9.17
C GLY A 293 12.26 -3.20 -8.36
N THR A 294 13.16 -3.89 -7.65
CA THR A 294 12.76 -4.99 -6.75
C THR A 294 13.05 -4.63 -5.30
N SER A 295 12.21 -3.76 -4.72
CA SER A 295 12.48 -3.23 -3.39
C SER A 295 11.29 -2.50 -2.81
N THR A 296 11.39 -2.05 -1.57
CA THR A 296 10.40 -1.17 -0.97
C THR A 296 10.41 0.20 -1.66
N GLY A 297 9.29 0.57 -2.24
CA GLY A 297 9.16 1.80 -3.02
C GLY A 297 7.71 2.12 -3.38
N LEU A 298 7.51 2.84 -4.47
CA LEU A 298 6.18 3.03 -5.04
C LEU A 298 5.73 1.77 -5.78
N PHE A 299 4.43 1.50 -5.75
CA PHE A 299 3.85 0.31 -6.39
C PHE A 299 4.08 0.35 -7.90
N ALA A 300 4.54 -0.77 -8.46
CA ALA A 300 4.93 -0.93 -9.86
C ALA A 300 6.08 -0.02 -10.32
N ASP A 301 7.03 0.29 -9.44
CA ASP A 301 8.28 1.02 -9.75
C ASP A 301 8.07 2.37 -10.45
N ILE A 302 7.11 3.15 -9.99
CA ILE A 302 6.75 4.43 -10.58
C ILE A 302 7.57 5.56 -9.94
N ALA A 303 8.67 5.94 -10.59
CA ALA A 303 9.56 6.99 -10.10
C ALA A 303 8.89 8.39 -10.01
N ASN A 304 8.02 8.72 -10.94
CA ASN A 304 7.25 9.97 -10.93
C ASN A 304 5.83 9.78 -11.48
N PRO A 305 4.89 9.40 -10.63
CA PRO A 305 3.52 9.04 -11.04
C PRO A 305 2.69 10.21 -11.58
N PHE A 306 3.18 11.44 -11.46
CA PHE A 306 2.44 12.66 -11.85
C PHE A 306 3.11 13.44 -12.99
N ALA A 307 4.17 12.89 -13.61
CA ALA A 307 4.96 13.60 -14.61
C ALA A 307 4.39 13.53 -16.02
N GLU A 308 3.57 12.53 -16.34
CA GLU A 308 3.20 12.26 -17.73
C GLU A 308 1.71 12.47 -18.01
N VAL A 309 1.46 13.06 -19.18
CA VAL A 309 0.15 13.12 -19.79
C VAL A 309 -0.12 11.80 -20.51
N CYS A 310 -1.27 11.23 -20.32
CA CYS A 310 -1.67 9.97 -20.89
C CYS A 310 -2.03 10.08 -22.39
N GLY A 311 -1.04 10.24 -23.25
CA GLY A 311 -1.23 10.19 -24.71
C GLY A 311 -1.90 11.42 -25.33
N GLU A 312 -2.49 11.24 -26.53
CA GLU A 312 -3.24 12.27 -27.28
C GLU A 312 -4.76 12.05 -27.14
N ALA A 313 -5.51 13.13 -27.16
CA ALA A 313 -6.98 13.08 -27.07
C ALA A 313 -7.64 12.26 -28.24
N PRO A 314 -8.68 11.45 -27.98
CA PRO A 314 -9.27 11.17 -26.67
C PRO A 314 -8.29 10.39 -25.79
N TYR A 315 -8.05 10.88 -24.59
CA TYR A 315 -7.03 10.29 -23.72
C TYR A 315 -7.41 8.86 -23.30
N PRO A 316 -6.49 7.88 -23.44
CA PRO A 316 -6.67 6.58 -22.82
C PRO A 316 -6.56 6.74 -21.30
N ILE A 317 -7.12 5.83 -20.52
CA ILE A 317 -6.76 5.70 -19.10
C ILE A 317 -5.38 5.08 -19.02
N CYS A 318 -4.46 5.76 -18.34
CA CYS A 318 -3.09 5.26 -18.12
C CYS A 318 -2.84 4.85 -16.67
N TRP A 319 -3.75 5.18 -15.77
CA TRP A 319 -3.60 4.95 -14.34
C TRP A 319 -4.78 4.15 -13.79
N PRO A 320 -4.55 3.12 -12.99
CA PRO A 320 -5.65 2.35 -12.38
C PRO A 320 -6.38 3.16 -11.32
N SER A 321 -5.76 4.20 -10.77
CA SER A 321 -6.26 5.05 -9.70
C SER A 321 -5.72 6.48 -9.82
N ASP A 322 -6.31 7.41 -9.11
CA ASP A 322 -5.79 8.76 -8.84
C ASP A 322 -4.70 8.76 -7.74
N HIS A 323 -4.52 7.62 -7.07
CA HIS A 323 -3.41 7.34 -6.18
C HIS A 323 -2.33 6.48 -6.85
N VAL A 324 -1.14 6.53 -6.27
CA VAL A 324 -0.07 5.54 -6.47
C VAL A 324 0.15 4.85 -5.13
N GLY A 325 0.24 3.54 -5.16
CA GLY A 325 0.41 2.74 -3.96
C GLY A 325 1.85 2.67 -3.49
N VAL A 326 2.03 1.93 -2.41
CA VAL A 326 3.34 1.61 -1.83
C VAL A 326 3.51 0.10 -1.86
N GLN A 327 4.65 -0.36 -2.37
CA GLN A 327 5.09 -1.74 -2.26
C GLN A 327 6.17 -1.85 -1.19
N ILE A 328 6.14 -2.90 -0.43
CA ILE A 328 7.20 -3.25 0.51
C ILE A 328 7.66 -4.70 0.28
N ASP A 329 8.96 -4.87 0.29
CA ASP A 329 9.65 -6.14 0.32
C ASP A 329 10.29 -6.30 1.69
N LEU A 330 9.98 -7.39 2.38
CA LEU A 330 10.39 -7.65 3.75
C LEU A 330 11.29 -8.87 3.81
N GLN A 331 12.36 -8.78 4.60
CA GLN A 331 13.22 -9.91 4.92
C GLN A 331 13.11 -10.28 6.38
N CYS A 332 13.16 -11.60 6.63
CA CYS A 332 13.47 -12.13 7.96
C CYS A 332 14.93 -11.85 8.30
N GLY A 333 15.21 -11.18 9.42
CA GLY A 333 16.55 -10.95 9.94
C GLY A 333 17.16 -12.18 10.63
#